data_c2ff499caeea7bb214bbce66cce44556
#
_entry.id   c2ff499caeea7bb214bbce66cce44556
#
_cell.length_a   1.000
_cell.length_b   1.000
_cell.length_c   1.000
_cell.angle_alpha   90.00
_cell.angle_beta   90.00
_cell.angle_gamma   90.00
#
_symmetry.space_group_name_H-M   'P 1'
#
loop_
_entity.id
_entity.type
_entity.pdbx_description
1 polymer ?
#
loop_
_entity_poly.entity_id
_entity_poly.type
_entity_poly.pdbx_seq_one_letter_code
_entity_poly.pdbx_strand_id
1 'polypeptide(L)'
;MRLLLALLLVLGFAVPAHADALVRTQGKAFIALDGEALLIKGISLGNWLMPEGYMFKFEVAKSPRQIYGAFDRLLGPERARSFWQQFRDTYIARDDIRFIKSVGFNTVRIPLHYRLFMDADGEIGGDGWFLLDRVLGWVREAGLLAIVDLHAAPGGQTGINHDDGPGYPLMFYVPRDRQLTVKLWRAIAKRYAGNPAILGYDILNEPIAPYHDTATLNPRLEPFYKEVTMAIREVDPGRVVILAGGQWSSSFEMFGPPFTDNLAYTYHSFWASTKRDSIQRHLNFANRYDVPLFLGETGELTDEWNARFRKLHETHGIGWSFWTYKNLDTQSTIVSIPRPDGWSEIVAFADGKRDKPDAAVINRAIGQYLDGILFRNGVVRWSYLESLGLKGAP
;
A
#
# COMPACT_ATOMS: atom_id res chain seq x y z
N MET A 1 -58.76 -53.69 5.67
CA MET A 1 -57.55 -53.28 4.93
C MET A 1 -57.35 -51.78 5.07
N ARG A 2 -56.52 -51.35 6.03
CA ARG A 2 -56.29 -49.92 6.33
C ARG A 2 -54.94 -49.56 5.74
N LEU A 3 -54.91 -48.66 4.71
CA LEU A 3 -53.70 -48.07 4.17
C LEU A 3 -53.23 -46.98 5.15
N LEU A 4 -52.00 -47.11 5.67
CA LEU A 4 -51.26 -46.03 6.33
C LEU A 4 -50.48 -45.26 5.26
N LEU A 5 -50.83 -43.99 5.09
CA LEU A 5 -50.03 -43.05 4.30
C LEU A 5 -48.93 -42.48 5.22
N ALA A 6 -47.66 -42.80 4.92
CA ALA A 6 -46.52 -42.21 5.61
C ALA A 6 -46.17 -40.86 4.89
N LEU A 7 -46.33 -39.75 5.60
CA LEU A 7 -45.93 -38.41 5.18
C LEU A 7 -44.44 -38.24 5.47
N LEU A 8 -43.57 -38.25 4.44
CA LEU A 8 -42.16 -37.90 4.56
C LEU A 8 -42.04 -36.37 4.62
N LEU A 9 -41.76 -35.84 5.83
CA LEU A 9 -41.33 -34.46 6.00
C LEU A 9 -39.87 -34.31 5.52
N VAL A 10 -39.69 -33.71 4.37
CA VAL A 10 -38.34 -33.24 3.89
C VAL A 10 -38.03 -31.97 4.67
N LEU A 11 -37.23 -32.05 5.70
CA LEU A 11 -36.61 -30.91 6.37
C LEU A 11 -35.54 -30.35 5.42
N GLY A 12 -35.92 -29.35 4.62
CA GLY A 12 -34.99 -28.53 3.89
C GLY A 12 -34.11 -27.74 4.87
N PHE A 13 -32.88 -28.16 5.06
CA PHE A 13 -31.87 -27.32 5.68
C PHE A 13 -31.65 -26.11 4.75
N ALA A 14 -32.23 -24.97 5.11
CA ALA A 14 -31.85 -23.69 4.52
C ALA A 14 -30.37 -23.46 4.89
N VAL A 15 -29.48 -23.64 3.95
CA VAL A 15 -28.10 -23.17 4.07
C VAL A 15 -28.21 -21.65 4.26
N PRO A 16 -27.72 -21.09 5.38
CA PRO A 16 -27.76 -19.64 5.54
C PRO A 16 -27.02 -19.02 4.37
N ALA A 17 -27.65 -18.05 3.70
CA ALA A 17 -26.98 -17.22 2.73
C ALA A 17 -25.68 -16.72 3.40
N HIS A 18 -24.54 -17.08 2.84
CA HIS A 18 -23.25 -16.58 3.33
C HIS A 18 -23.31 -15.07 3.23
N ALA A 19 -23.41 -14.38 4.36
CA ALA A 19 -22.94 -13.01 4.46
C ALA A 19 -21.53 -13.04 3.88
N ASP A 20 -21.21 -12.19 2.89
CA ASP A 20 -19.94 -12.21 2.19
C ASP A 20 -18.81 -12.33 3.22
N ALA A 21 -18.15 -13.48 3.23
CA ALA A 21 -17.10 -13.74 4.21
C ALA A 21 -15.99 -12.71 4.00
N LEU A 22 -15.45 -12.16 5.08
CA LEU A 22 -14.28 -11.28 5.03
C LEU A 22 -13.03 -12.09 5.35
N VAL A 23 -11.89 -11.65 4.81
CA VAL A 23 -10.59 -12.14 5.30
C VAL A 23 -10.51 -11.84 6.80
N ARG A 24 -10.05 -12.81 7.58
CA ARG A 24 -9.89 -12.71 9.03
C ARG A 24 -8.53 -13.23 9.46
N THR A 25 -8.17 -13.01 10.71
CA THR A 25 -6.98 -13.61 11.32
C THR A 25 -7.37 -14.78 12.23
N GLN A 26 -6.51 -15.79 12.30
CA GLN A 26 -6.64 -16.91 13.24
C GLN A 26 -5.25 -17.40 13.62
N GLY A 27 -4.87 -17.18 14.85
CA GLY A 27 -3.49 -17.40 15.28
C GLY A 27 -2.53 -16.59 14.39
N LYS A 28 -1.49 -17.22 13.89
CA LYS A 28 -0.48 -16.59 13.03
C LYS A 28 -0.86 -16.54 11.54
N ALA A 29 -2.07 -16.91 11.18
CA ALA A 29 -2.51 -16.99 9.79
C ALA A 29 -3.54 -15.93 9.43
N PHE A 30 -3.49 -15.44 8.19
CA PHE A 30 -4.65 -14.87 7.52
C PHE A 30 -5.51 -16.00 6.97
N ILE A 31 -6.81 -15.88 7.07
CA ILE A 31 -7.79 -16.85 6.56
C ILE A 31 -8.57 -16.19 5.43
N ALA A 32 -8.54 -16.80 4.27
CA ALA A 32 -9.23 -16.35 3.07
C ALA A 32 -10.76 -16.52 3.17
N LEU A 33 -11.47 -16.04 2.17
CA LEU A 33 -12.95 -16.07 2.11
C LEU A 33 -13.52 -17.49 2.08
N ASP A 34 -12.75 -18.45 1.56
CA ASP A 34 -13.08 -19.88 1.50
C ASP A 34 -12.75 -20.65 2.80
N GLY A 35 -12.18 -19.96 3.79
CA GLY A 35 -11.78 -20.53 5.07
C GLY A 35 -10.37 -21.12 5.13
N GLU A 36 -9.64 -21.14 4.01
CA GLU A 36 -8.29 -21.66 3.92
C GLU A 36 -7.25 -20.61 4.38
N ALA A 37 -6.06 -21.09 4.76
CA ALA A 37 -4.95 -20.23 5.12
C ALA A 37 -4.46 -19.43 3.89
N LEU A 38 -4.38 -18.12 4.02
CA LEU A 38 -3.97 -17.20 2.97
C LEU A 38 -2.50 -16.78 3.15
N LEU A 39 -1.63 -17.21 2.24
CA LEU A 39 -0.32 -16.61 2.09
C LEU A 39 -0.42 -15.41 1.14
N ILE A 40 -0.26 -14.21 1.67
CA ILE A 40 -0.28 -12.97 0.87
C ILE A 40 0.93 -12.95 -0.07
N LYS A 41 0.68 -12.83 -1.37
CA LYS A 41 1.67 -12.59 -2.43
C LYS A 41 1.31 -11.26 -3.07
N GLY A 42 1.86 -10.19 -2.54
CA GLY A 42 1.44 -8.83 -2.82
C GLY A 42 2.43 -8.03 -3.65
N ILE A 43 1.91 -6.96 -4.25
CA ILE A 43 2.69 -5.91 -4.89
C ILE A 43 2.11 -4.55 -4.55
N SER A 44 2.96 -3.58 -4.21
CA SER A 44 2.53 -2.22 -3.91
C SER A 44 2.37 -1.39 -5.18
N LEU A 45 1.25 -0.66 -5.28
CA LEU A 45 0.96 0.29 -6.36
C LEU A 45 1.59 1.66 -6.03
N GLY A 46 2.89 1.68 -5.72
CA GLY A 46 3.64 2.87 -5.36
C GLY A 46 3.69 3.91 -6.46
N ASN A 47 4.02 5.15 -6.10
CA ASN A 47 4.08 6.33 -6.97
C ASN A 47 2.73 6.80 -7.55
N TRP A 48 1.68 6.03 -7.46
CA TRP A 48 0.40 6.35 -8.11
C TRP A 48 -0.40 7.42 -7.37
N LEU A 49 -0.88 7.12 -6.15
CA LEU A 49 -1.64 8.07 -5.30
C LEU A 49 -0.77 8.73 -4.23
N MET A 50 0.49 8.34 -4.18
CA MET A 50 1.53 8.86 -3.32
C MET A 50 2.84 8.95 -4.10
N PRO A 51 3.11 10.07 -4.81
CA PRO A 51 4.33 10.22 -5.60
C PRO A 51 5.56 10.41 -4.73
N GLU A 52 6.67 9.77 -5.12
CA GLU A 52 7.96 9.86 -4.45
C GLU A 52 9.05 10.32 -5.42
N GLY A 53 9.91 11.23 -4.95
CA GLY A 53 10.88 11.91 -5.82
C GLY A 53 11.84 10.96 -6.53
N TYR A 54 12.36 9.94 -5.82
CA TYR A 54 13.30 9.00 -6.42
C TYR A 54 12.69 8.18 -7.57
N MET A 55 11.36 7.98 -7.56
CA MET A 55 10.64 7.30 -8.63
C MET A 55 10.50 8.17 -9.91
N PHE A 56 10.75 9.47 -9.80
CA PHE A 56 10.94 10.40 -10.91
C PHE A 56 12.42 10.66 -11.21
N LYS A 57 13.35 10.04 -10.46
CA LYS A 57 14.80 10.28 -10.46
C LYS A 57 15.19 11.64 -9.86
N PHE A 58 14.33 12.28 -9.07
CA PHE A 58 14.64 13.51 -8.37
C PHE A 58 15.45 13.22 -7.09
N GLU A 59 16.49 14.02 -6.83
CA GLU A 59 17.34 13.90 -5.65
C GLU A 59 16.97 14.92 -4.55
N VAL A 60 16.40 16.07 -4.95
CA VAL A 60 16.06 17.19 -4.07
C VAL A 60 14.53 17.29 -3.87
N ALA A 61 13.76 17.23 -4.97
CA ALA A 61 12.30 17.27 -4.90
C ALA A 61 11.76 15.90 -4.47
N LYS A 62 11.84 15.56 -3.17
CA LYS A 62 11.58 14.22 -2.66
C LYS A 62 10.14 13.98 -2.23
N SER A 63 9.49 14.97 -1.61
CA SER A 63 8.12 14.83 -1.10
C SER A 63 7.08 15.19 -2.16
N PRO A 64 5.83 14.68 -2.04
CA PRO A 64 4.73 15.04 -2.95
C PRO A 64 4.59 16.54 -3.19
N ARG A 65 4.59 17.37 -2.14
CA ARG A 65 4.48 18.83 -2.31
C ARG A 65 5.64 19.43 -3.10
N GLN A 66 6.86 18.91 -2.91
CA GLN A 66 8.04 19.39 -3.67
C GLN A 66 7.95 18.94 -5.13
N ILE A 67 7.49 17.72 -5.38
CA ILE A 67 7.28 17.17 -6.72
C ILE A 67 6.20 17.99 -7.44
N TYR A 68 5.03 18.20 -6.82
CA TYR A 68 3.97 19.04 -7.39
C TYR A 68 4.48 20.45 -7.70
N GLY A 69 5.20 21.08 -6.76
CA GLY A 69 5.80 22.40 -6.97
C GLY A 69 6.84 22.43 -8.09
N ALA A 70 7.62 21.37 -8.28
CA ALA A 70 8.55 21.26 -9.41
C ALA A 70 7.80 21.20 -10.75
N PHE A 71 6.71 20.43 -10.83
CA PHE A 71 5.86 20.36 -12.03
C PHE A 71 5.10 21.67 -12.28
N ASP A 72 4.64 22.37 -11.23
CA ASP A 72 4.03 23.70 -11.39
C ASP A 72 5.03 24.71 -11.99
N ARG A 73 6.26 24.72 -11.52
CA ARG A 73 7.32 25.59 -12.12
C ARG A 73 7.67 25.17 -13.54
N LEU A 74 7.68 23.87 -13.82
CA LEU A 74 8.03 23.32 -15.13
C LEU A 74 6.95 23.60 -16.18
N LEU A 75 5.70 23.33 -15.87
CA LEU A 75 4.59 23.31 -16.83
C LEU A 75 3.68 24.54 -16.74
N GLY A 76 3.69 25.23 -15.63
CA GLY A 76 2.64 26.16 -15.21
C GLY A 76 1.45 25.44 -14.57
N PRO A 77 0.67 26.12 -13.68
CA PRO A 77 -0.32 25.46 -12.84
C PRO A 77 -1.41 24.68 -13.58
N GLU A 78 -1.89 25.18 -14.73
CA GLU A 78 -2.95 24.52 -15.51
C GLU A 78 -2.46 23.23 -16.15
N ARG A 79 -1.31 23.27 -16.81
CA ARG A 79 -0.72 22.09 -17.46
C ARG A 79 -0.26 21.06 -16.43
N ALA A 80 0.23 21.51 -15.27
CA ALA A 80 0.58 20.62 -14.17
C ALA A 80 -0.64 19.89 -13.61
N ARG A 81 -1.78 20.58 -13.42
CA ARG A 81 -3.04 19.92 -13.04
C ARG A 81 -3.47 18.87 -14.06
N SER A 82 -3.44 19.22 -15.36
CA SER A 82 -3.77 18.29 -16.46
C SER A 82 -2.84 17.07 -16.48
N PHE A 83 -1.53 17.28 -16.28
CA PHE A 83 -0.54 16.21 -16.16
C PHE A 83 -0.90 15.26 -15.00
N TRP A 84 -1.14 15.78 -13.80
CA TRP A 84 -1.43 14.96 -12.63
C TRP A 84 -2.77 14.22 -12.74
N GLN A 85 -3.77 14.83 -13.39
CA GLN A 85 -5.02 14.14 -13.68
C GLN A 85 -4.77 12.96 -14.62
N GLN A 86 -4.11 13.19 -15.76
CA GLN A 86 -3.80 12.13 -16.72
C GLN A 86 -2.88 11.06 -16.10
N PHE A 87 -1.88 11.45 -15.31
CA PHE A 87 -1.02 10.54 -14.57
C PHE A 87 -1.85 9.60 -13.68
N ARG A 88 -2.70 10.14 -12.81
CA ARG A 88 -3.53 9.33 -11.91
C ARG A 88 -4.54 8.44 -12.65
N ASP A 89 -5.02 8.89 -13.81
CA ASP A 89 -5.97 8.13 -14.61
C ASP A 89 -5.34 6.95 -15.34
N THR A 90 -4.03 7.01 -15.63
CA THR A 90 -3.38 6.06 -16.54
C THR A 90 -2.20 5.29 -15.94
N TYR A 91 -1.60 5.76 -14.84
CA TYR A 91 -0.44 5.10 -14.22
C TYR A 91 -0.81 3.69 -13.73
N ILE A 92 -1.97 3.54 -13.12
CA ILE A 92 -2.59 2.25 -12.82
C ILE A 92 -3.93 2.17 -13.55
N ALA A 93 -4.07 1.20 -14.43
CA ALA A 93 -5.26 0.94 -15.24
C ALA A 93 -5.74 -0.51 -15.07
N ARG A 94 -6.90 -0.83 -15.66
CA ARG A 94 -7.47 -2.19 -15.60
C ARG A 94 -6.50 -3.26 -16.10
N ASP A 95 -5.73 -2.97 -17.15
CA ASP A 95 -4.78 -3.92 -17.73
C ASP A 95 -3.61 -4.21 -16.79
N ASP A 96 -3.16 -3.22 -15.99
CA ASP A 96 -2.18 -3.42 -14.93
C ASP A 96 -2.69 -4.44 -13.90
N ILE A 97 -3.92 -4.28 -13.41
CA ILE A 97 -4.53 -5.17 -12.42
C ILE A 97 -4.74 -6.59 -12.99
N ARG A 98 -5.17 -6.70 -14.24
CA ARG A 98 -5.29 -7.99 -14.93
C ARG A 98 -3.93 -8.68 -15.07
N PHE A 99 -2.91 -7.93 -15.44
CA PHE A 99 -1.54 -8.45 -15.55
C PHE A 99 -1.03 -8.95 -14.19
N ILE A 100 -1.16 -8.15 -13.13
CA ILE A 100 -0.78 -8.53 -11.76
C ILE A 100 -1.42 -9.89 -11.40
N LYS A 101 -2.72 -10.08 -11.66
CA LYS A 101 -3.38 -11.37 -11.43
C LYS A 101 -2.81 -12.48 -12.29
N SER A 102 -2.59 -12.19 -13.57
CA SER A 102 -2.19 -13.22 -14.56
C SER A 102 -0.83 -13.84 -14.25
N VAL A 103 0.09 -13.08 -13.64
CA VAL A 103 1.42 -13.54 -13.26
C VAL A 103 1.48 -14.21 -11.89
N GLY A 104 0.38 -14.20 -11.11
CA GLY A 104 0.25 -15.02 -9.91
C GLY A 104 0.25 -14.29 -8.58
N PHE A 105 0.19 -12.94 -8.56
CA PHE A 105 -0.13 -12.20 -7.32
C PHE A 105 -1.57 -12.49 -6.89
N ASN A 106 -1.82 -12.40 -5.59
CA ASN A 106 -3.17 -12.49 -5.03
C ASN A 106 -3.62 -11.21 -4.32
N THR A 107 -2.72 -10.27 -4.10
CA THR A 107 -2.99 -9.05 -3.33
C THR A 107 -2.29 -7.84 -3.96
N VAL A 108 -2.92 -6.68 -3.91
CA VAL A 108 -2.29 -5.37 -4.17
C VAL A 108 -2.34 -4.51 -2.92
N ARG A 109 -1.25 -3.83 -2.58
CA ARG A 109 -1.22 -2.79 -1.56
C ARG A 109 -1.34 -1.44 -2.23
N ILE A 110 -2.21 -0.57 -1.72
CA ILE A 110 -2.60 0.71 -2.34
C ILE A 110 -2.20 1.85 -1.42
N PRO A 111 -1.01 2.46 -1.62
CA PRO A 111 -0.58 3.62 -0.87
C PRO A 111 -1.43 4.86 -1.16
N LEU A 112 -1.98 5.49 -0.11
CA LEU A 112 -2.84 6.66 -0.19
C LEU A 112 -2.19 7.90 0.43
N HIS A 113 -2.35 9.04 -0.23
CA HIS A 113 -2.07 10.35 0.35
C HIS A 113 -3.37 10.98 0.83
N TYR A 114 -3.43 11.42 2.11
CA TYR A 114 -4.66 11.95 2.72
C TYR A 114 -5.29 13.12 1.95
N ARG A 115 -4.49 13.98 1.29
CA ARG A 115 -4.97 15.14 0.54
C ARG A 115 -5.82 14.81 -0.69
N LEU A 116 -5.80 13.56 -1.13
CA LEU A 116 -6.70 13.09 -2.19
C LEU A 116 -8.10 12.76 -1.66
N PHE A 117 -8.27 12.67 -0.33
CA PHE A 117 -9.49 12.21 0.34
C PHE A 117 -10.10 13.22 1.30
N MET A 118 -9.39 14.31 1.58
CA MET A 118 -9.87 15.42 2.37
C MET A 118 -9.17 16.73 1.99
N ASP A 119 -9.85 17.85 2.21
CA ASP A 119 -9.30 19.18 1.96
C ASP A 119 -8.43 19.69 3.14
N ALA A 120 -7.97 20.96 3.02
CA ALA A 120 -7.15 21.61 4.04
C ALA A 120 -7.89 21.85 5.37
N ASP A 121 -9.21 21.98 5.33
CA ASP A 121 -10.07 22.16 6.50
C ASP A 121 -10.41 20.84 7.17
N GLY A 122 -10.08 19.72 6.50
CA GLY A 122 -10.32 18.37 6.97
C GLY A 122 -11.72 17.85 6.60
N GLU A 123 -12.39 18.47 5.63
CA GLU A 123 -13.64 17.95 5.10
C GLU A 123 -13.37 16.80 4.10
N ILE A 124 -14.14 15.73 4.26
CA ILE A 124 -14.01 14.54 3.43
C ILE A 124 -14.47 14.83 2.00
N GLY A 125 -13.57 14.65 1.04
CA GLY A 125 -13.82 14.94 -0.37
C GLY A 125 -12.57 14.69 -1.22
N GLY A 126 -12.64 15.03 -2.50
CA GLY A 126 -11.51 14.94 -3.43
C GLY A 126 -11.56 13.74 -4.38
N ASP A 127 -10.64 13.75 -5.36
CA ASP A 127 -10.62 12.79 -6.47
C ASP A 127 -10.18 11.39 -6.07
N GLY A 128 -9.51 11.25 -4.91
CA GLY A 128 -9.02 9.98 -4.39
C GLY A 128 -10.12 8.94 -4.21
N TRP A 129 -11.33 9.37 -3.86
CA TRP A 129 -12.48 8.49 -3.69
C TRP A 129 -12.87 7.80 -5.00
N PHE A 130 -12.93 8.55 -6.10
CA PHE A 130 -13.22 7.97 -7.42
C PHE A 130 -12.11 7.03 -7.88
N LEU A 131 -10.86 7.39 -7.65
CA LEU A 131 -9.71 6.56 -8.03
C LEU A 131 -9.66 5.26 -7.23
N LEU A 132 -9.94 5.31 -5.93
CA LEU A 132 -9.99 4.13 -5.06
C LEU A 132 -11.18 3.23 -5.39
N ASP A 133 -12.38 3.78 -5.63
CA ASP A 133 -13.54 3.01 -6.08
C ASP A 133 -13.22 2.25 -7.37
N ARG A 134 -12.60 2.94 -8.32
CA ARG A 134 -12.25 2.40 -9.64
C ARG A 134 -11.27 1.24 -9.53
N VAL A 135 -10.18 1.39 -8.79
CA VAL A 135 -9.17 0.32 -8.64
C VAL A 135 -9.71 -0.85 -7.84
N LEU A 136 -10.50 -0.63 -6.79
CA LEU A 136 -11.15 -1.70 -6.02
C LEU A 136 -12.16 -2.48 -6.87
N GLY A 137 -12.83 -1.81 -7.81
CA GLY A 137 -13.67 -2.46 -8.82
C GLY A 137 -12.85 -3.43 -9.68
N TRP A 138 -11.70 -3.00 -10.20
CA TRP A 138 -10.82 -3.86 -11.01
C TRP A 138 -10.17 -4.99 -10.21
N VAL A 139 -9.79 -4.72 -8.96
CA VAL A 139 -9.26 -5.73 -8.02
C VAL A 139 -10.29 -6.85 -7.81
N ARG A 140 -11.55 -6.48 -7.55
CA ARG A 140 -12.66 -7.44 -7.40
C ARG A 140 -12.91 -8.23 -8.68
N GLU A 141 -12.98 -7.58 -9.83
CA GLU A 141 -13.16 -8.23 -11.13
C GLU A 141 -12.05 -9.24 -11.44
N ALA A 142 -10.82 -8.93 -11.04
CA ALA A 142 -9.68 -9.82 -11.24
C ALA A 142 -9.59 -10.95 -10.19
N GLY A 143 -10.42 -10.94 -9.15
CA GLY A 143 -10.31 -11.88 -8.03
C GLY A 143 -9.01 -11.72 -7.24
N LEU A 144 -8.57 -10.47 -7.08
CA LEU A 144 -7.48 -10.07 -6.19
C LEU A 144 -8.04 -9.53 -4.88
N LEU A 145 -7.17 -9.40 -3.89
CA LEU A 145 -7.44 -8.68 -2.65
C LEU A 145 -6.67 -7.36 -2.61
N ALA A 146 -7.18 -6.37 -1.88
CA ALA A 146 -6.53 -5.10 -1.66
C ALA A 146 -6.18 -4.88 -0.19
N ILE A 147 -5.00 -4.38 0.09
CA ILE A 147 -4.64 -3.74 1.36
C ILE A 147 -4.63 -2.24 1.10
N VAL A 148 -5.49 -1.51 1.79
CA VAL A 148 -5.53 -0.04 1.72
C VAL A 148 -4.59 0.51 2.77
N ASP A 149 -3.58 1.27 2.33
CA ASP A 149 -2.52 1.80 3.17
C ASP A 149 -2.56 3.33 3.23
N LEU A 150 -2.54 3.91 4.43
CA LEU A 150 -2.35 5.35 4.58
C LEU A 150 -0.85 5.68 4.62
N HIS A 151 -0.34 5.98 3.44
CA HIS A 151 1.09 6.24 3.23
C HIS A 151 1.52 7.63 3.69
N ALA A 152 0.63 8.61 3.57
CA ALA A 152 0.82 9.95 4.10
C ALA A 152 -0.43 10.39 4.87
N ALA A 153 -0.28 10.57 6.18
CA ALA A 153 -1.30 11.03 7.10
C ALA A 153 -1.21 12.56 7.33
N PRO A 154 -2.30 13.23 7.75
CA PRO A 154 -2.26 14.61 8.22
C PRO A 154 -1.11 14.84 9.22
N GLY A 155 -0.32 15.89 9.01
CA GLY A 155 0.82 16.23 9.87
C GLY A 155 2.09 15.37 9.65
N GLY A 156 2.00 14.28 8.90
CA GLY A 156 3.08 13.30 8.71
C GLY A 156 3.29 12.40 9.92
N GLN A 157 3.41 11.10 9.68
CA GLN A 157 3.59 10.07 10.70
C GLN A 157 5.04 9.61 10.82
N THR A 158 5.82 9.71 9.76
CA THR A 158 7.23 9.28 9.72
C THR A 158 8.16 10.43 10.10
N GLY A 159 7.84 11.64 9.63
CA GLY A 159 8.66 12.84 9.78
C GLY A 159 9.77 12.94 8.74
N ILE A 160 9.58 12.37 7.55
CA ILE A 160 10.47 12.52 6.41
C ILE A 160 9.68 12.79 5.11
N ASN A 161 10.38 12.81 3.98
CA ASN A 161 9.79 13.22 2.70
C ASN A 161 8.67 12.30 2.19
N HIS A 162 8.73 11.01 2.45
CA HIS A 162 7.75 10.07 1.87
C HIS A 162 6.37 10.13 2.54
N ASP A 163 6.21 10.79 3.68
CA ASP A 163 4.89 11.05 4.27
C ASP A 163 4.35 12.46 3.95
N ASP A 164 5.04 13.21 3.09
CA ASP A 164 4.78 14.63 2.81
C ASP A 164 4.78 15.53 4.07
N GLY A 165 5.36 15.03 5.14
CA GLY A 165 5.48 15.76 6.41
C GLY A 165 6.46 16.93 6.34
N PRO A 166 6.44 17.83 7.34
CA PRO A 166 7.32 19.00 7.40
C PRO A 166 8.73 18.70 7.94
N GLY A 167 9.15 17.43 7.97
CA GLY A 167 10.43 17.00 8.54
C GLY A 167 10.37 16.52 9.98
N TYR A 168 9.16 16.40 10.54
CA TYR A 168 8.89 15.88 11.88
C TYR A 168 7.53 15.20 11.93
N PRO A 169 7.32 14.12 12.73
CA PRO A 169 6.06 13.39 12.77
C PRO A 169 5.02 14.15 13.63
N LEU A 170 4.51 15.26 13.09
CA LEU A 170 3.61 16.18 13.81
C LEU A 170 2.28 15.53 14.18
N MET A 171 1.84 14.50 13.44
CA MET A 171 0.64 13.74 13.75
C MET A 171 0.60 13.29 15.23
N PHE A 172 1.74 12.95 15.81
CA PHE A 172 1.82 12.50 17.20
C PHE A 172 1.84 13.64 18.23
N TYR A 173 1.98 14.91 17.79
CA TYR A 173 2.05 16.08 18.66
C TYR A 173 0.86 17.02 18.49
N VAL A 174 0.27 17.08 17.31
CA VAL A 174 -0.83 17.99 16.97
C VAL A 174 -2.16 17.24 17.06
N PRO A 175 -3.01 17.52 18.07
CA PRO A 175 -4.28 16.81 18.25
C PRO A 175 -5.20 16.86 17.02
N ARG A 176 -5.21 17.98 16.30
CA ARG A 176 -5.99 18.14 15.07
C ARG A 176 -5.59 17.10 14.01
N ASP A 177 -4.30 16.92 13.76
CA ASP A 177 -3.80 16.02 12.71
C ASP A 177 -4.14 14.55 13.05
N ARG A 178 -4.01 14.19 14.33
CA ARG A 178 -4.45 12.90 14.85
C ARG A 178 -5.95 12.67 14.63
N GLN A 179 -6.80 13.66 14.98
CA GLN A 179 -8.26 13.59 14.81
C GLN A 179 -8.64 13.49 13.33
N LEU A 180 -7.96 14.22 12.44
CA LEU A 180 -8.18 14.14 11.00
C LEU A 180 -7.84 12.75 10.45
N THR A 181 -6.78 12.12 10.96
CA THR A 181 -6.41 10.75 10.57
C THR A 181 -7.48 9.74 11.00
N VAL A 182 -8.02 9.87 12.23
CA VAL A 182 -9.14 9.04 12.70
C VAL A 182 -10.40 9.27 11.86
N LYS A 183 -10.74 10.55 11.57
CA LYS A 183 -11.88 10.93 10.71
C LYS A 183 -11.76 10.29 9.32
N LEU A 184 -10.57 10.34 8.74
CA LEU A 184 -10.29 9.75 7.41
C LEU A 184 -10.47 8.23 7.42
N TRP A 185 -9.89 7.53 8.38
CA TRP A 185 -10.03 6.07 8.48
C TRP A 185 -11.47 5.64 8.70
N ARG A 186 -12.21 6.36 9.56
CA ARG A 186 -13.64 6.10 9.75
C ARG A 186 -14.44 6.30 8.46
N ALA A 187 -14.10 7.31 7.66
CA ALA A 187 -14.75 7.56 6.37
C ALA A 187 -14.43 6.47 5.34
N ILE A 188 -13.16 6.03 5.24
CA ILE A 188 -12.73 4.92 4.39
C ILE A 188 -13.47 3.64 4.80
N ALA A 189 -13.41 3.28 6.08
CA ALA A 189 -14.04 2.07 6.59
C ALA A 189 -15.56 2.07 6.37
N LYS A 190 -16.23 3.22 6.59
CA LYS A 190 -17.68 3.36 6.35
C LYS A 190 -18.03 3.18 4.87
N ARG A 191 -17.24 3.75 3.96
CA ARG A 191 -17.49 3.64 2.51
C ARG A 191 -17.36 2.22 2.00
N TYR A 192 -16.39 1.48 2.52
CA TYR A 192 -16.03 0.15 2.05
C TYR A 192 -16.42 -0.97 3.02
N ALA A 193 -17.30 -0.68 3.97
CA ALA A 193 -17.76 -1.67 4.93
C ALA A 193 -18.29 -2.93 4.22
N GLY A 194 -17.83 -4.09 4.66
CA GLY A 194 -18.24 -5.38 4.10
C GLY A 194 -17.71 -5.69 2.69
N ASN A 195 -16.88 -4.85 2.06
CA ASN A 195 -16.34 -5.12 0.73
C ASN A 195 -15.34 -6.30 0.77
N PRO A 196 -15.65 -7.47 0.15
CA PRO A 196 -14.80 -8.67 0.24
C PRO A 196 -13.48 -8.54 -0.55
N ALA A 197 -13.37 -7.58 -1.47
CA ALA A 197 -12.12 -7.32 -2.19
C ALA A 197 -11.05 -6.64 -1.31
N ILE A 198 -11.43 -6.08 -0.16
CA ILE A 198 -10.46 -5.49 0.78
C ILE A 198 -10.08 -6.54 1.83
N LEU A 199 -8.80 -6.92 1.83
CA LEU A 199 -8.21 -7.76 2.85
C LEU A 199 -8.16 -7.04 4.19
N GLY A 200 -7.61 -5.84 4.22
CA GLY A 200 -7.42 -5.08 5.45
C GLY A 200 -6.99 -3.64 5.23
N TYR A 201 -6.92 -2.91 6.32
CA TYR A 201 -6.47 -1.53 6.42
C TYR A 201 -5.10 -1.49 7.10
N ASP A 202 -4.07 -1.03 6.38
CA ASP A 202 -2.73 -0.74 6.87
C ASP A 202 -2.73 0.72 7.37
N ILE A 203 -2.78 0.87 8.68
CA ILE A 203 -3.20 2.13 9.32
C ILE A 203 -2.22 3.28 9.05
N LEU A 204 -0.92 3.00 9.09
CA LEU A 204 0.12 3.99 8.83
C LEU A 204 1.32 3.32 8.17
N ASN A 205 1.77 3.90 7.06
CA ASN A 205 3.06 3.54 6.48
C ASN A 205 4.21 4.09 7.33
N GLU A 206 5.16 3.24 7.72
CA GLU A 206 6.48 3.59 8.27
C GLU A 206 6.48 4.70 9.35
N PRO A 207 5.68 4.58 10.42
CA PRO A 207 5.63 5.63 11.43
C PRO A 207 6.97 5.76 12.17
N ILE A 208 7.30 6.98 12.56
CA ILE A 208 8.42 7.36 13.44
C ILE A 208 9.78 6.92 12.86
N ALA A 209 10.45 7.81 12.14
CA ALA A 209 11.80 7.53 11.67
C ALA A 209 12.78 7.31 12.87
N PRO A 210 13.80 6.43 12.72
CA PRO A 210 14.62 5.98 13.84
C PRO A 210 15.52 7.07 14.46
N TYR A 211 15.72 8.19 13.78
CA TYR A 211 16.52 9.32 14.27
C TYR A 211 15.71 10.37 15.05
N HIS A 212 14.38 10.21 15.15
CA HIS A 212 13.55 11.04 16.02
C HIS A 212 13.63 10.55 17.48
N ASP A 213 13.07 11.33 18.39
CA ASP A 213 12.96 10.94 19.81
C ASP A 213 11.98 9.76 19.98
N THR A 214 12.51 8.55 19.78
CA THR A 214 11.71 7.33 19.87
C THR A 214 11.23 7.04 21.28
N ALA A 215 11.95 7.51 22.31
CA ALA A 215 11.52 7.35 23.70
C ALA A 215 10.21 8.08 24.00
N THR A 216 10.02 9.27 23.42
CA THR A 216 8.80 10.05 23.53
C THR A 216 7.72 9.59 22.55
N LEU A 217 8.08 9.17 21.33
CA LEU A 217 7.13 8.88 20.25
C LEU A 217 6.56 7.47 20.31
N ASN A 218 7.38 6.45 20.57
CA ASN A 218 6.93 5.05 20.60
C ASN A 218 5.74 4.81 21.53
N PRO A 219 5.70 5.38 22.77
CA PRO A 219 4.54 5.22 23.66
C PRO A 219 3.22 5.80 23.13
N ARG A 220 3.27 6.65 22.07
CA ARG A 220 2.08 7.25 21.47
C ARG A 220 1.49 6.43 20.33
N LEU A 221 2.25 5.48 19.77
CA LEU A 221 1.85 4.74 18.55
C LEU A 221 0.70 3.76 18.83
N GLU A 222 0.86 2.84 19.79
CA GLU A 222 -0.20 1.86 20.08
C GLU A 222 -1.51 2.50 20.58
N PRO A 223 -1.52 3.52 21.47
CA PRO A 223 -2.73 4.24 21.83
C PRO A 223 -3.43 4.90 20.63
N PHE A 224 -2.67 5.43 19.67
CA PHE A 224 -3.23 5.97 18.45
C PHE A 224 -3.88 4.86 17.59
N TYR A 225 -3.22 3.72 17.44
CA TYR A 225 -3.78 2.58 16.73
C TYR A 225 -5.08 2.05 17.38
N LYS A 226 -5.16 2.04 18.70
CA LYS A 226 -6.40 1.70 19.42
C LYS A 226 -7.54 2.64 19.04
N GLU A 227 -7.27 3.95 19.02
CA GLU A 227 -8.27 4.97 18.66
C GLU A 227 -8.78 4.79 17.22
N VAL A 228 -7.87 4.64 16.25
CA VAL A 228 -8.25 4.40 14.84
C VAL A 228 -9.00 3.09 14.68
N THR A 229 -8.52 2.02 15.31
CA THR A 229 -9.17 0.70 15.21
C THR A 229 -10.58 0.74 15.76
N MET A 230 -10.84 1.42 16.88
CA MET A 230 -12.18 1.59 17.42
C MET A 230 -13.10 2.33 16.46
N ALA A 231 -12.62 3.41 15.84
CA ALA A 231 -13.37 4.18 14.84
C ALA A 231 -13.70 3.34 13.58
N ILE A 232 -12.81 2.44 13.16
CA ILE A 232 -13.05 1.48 12.09
C ILE A 232 -14.09 0.45 12.52
N ARG A 233 -13.96 -0.14 13.72
CA ARG A 233 -14.86 -1.18 14.24
C ARG A 233 -16.31 -0.71 14.37
N GLU A 234 -16.56 0.57 14.62
CA GLU A 234 -17.91 1.15 14.65
C GLU A 234 -18.66 1.00 13.32
N VAL A 235 -17.95 0.92 12.20
CA VAL A 235 -18.56 0.95 10.85
C VAL A 235 -18.20 -0.27 9.99
N ASP A 236 -17.08 -0.96 10.26
CA ASP A 236 -16.62 -2.18 9.57
C ASP A 236 -16.00 -3.15 10.58
N PRO A 237 -16.84 -3.78 11.44
CA PRO A 237 -16.40 -4.51 12.64
C PRO A 237 -15.52 -5.74 12.33
N GLY A 238 -15.73 -6.40 11.19
CA GLY A 238 -15.04 -7.63 10.82
C GLY A 238 -13.71 -7.45 10.09
N ARG A 239 -13.33 -6.21 9.76
CA ARG A 239 -12.16 -5.95 8.90
C ARG A 239 -10.84 -6.24 9.61
N VAL A 240 -9.87 -6.84 8.89
CA VAL A 240 -8.50 -6.92 9.37
C VAL A 240 -7.90 -5.53 9.46
N VAL A 241 -7.30 -5.22 10.61
CA VAL A 241 -6.53 -3.99 10.84
C VAL A 241 -5.05 -4.38 10.96
N ILE A 242 -4.20 -3.75 10.14
CA ILE A 242 -2.78 -4.04 10.05
C ILE A 242 -2.03 -2.89 10.74
N LEU A 243 -1.18 -3.23 11.68
CA LEU A 243 -0.45 -2.27 12.52
C LEU A 243 1.04 -2.30 12.16
N ALA A 244 1.52 -1.20 11.64
CA ALA A 244 2.94 -1.04 11.32
C ALA A 244 3.75 -0.73 12.57
N GLY A 245 4.93 -1.34 12.70
CA GLY A 245 5.88 -1.03 13.76
C GLY A 245 6.43 0.39 13.67
N GLY A 246 7.06 0.88 14.73
CA GLY A 246 7.83 2.11 14.69
C GLY A 246 9.16 1.95 13.93
N GLN A 247 9.93 3.05 13.83
CA GLN A 247 11.23 3.10 13.17
C GLN A 247 11.18 2.53 11.75
N TRP A 248 10.37 3.16 10.88
CA TRP A 248 10.11 2.70 9.52
C TRP A 248 9.55 1.28 9.48
N SER A 249 8.53 1.03 10.30
CA SER A 249 7.90 -0.30 10.45
C SER A 249 8.85 -1.41 10.91
N SER A 250 10.04 -1.10 11.44
CA SER A 250 11.03 -2.14 11.77
C SER A 250 10.98 -2.62 13.21
N SER A 251 10.38 -1.88 14.15
CA SER A 251 10.38 -2.21 15.59
C SER A 251 8.96 -2.42 16.12
N PHE A 252 8.77 -3.48 16.92
CA PHE A 252 7.51 -3.81 17.61
C PHE A 252 7.59 -3.59 19.13
N GLU A 253 8.62 -2.92 19.62
CA GLU A 253 8.85 -2.73 21.06
C GLU A 253 7.74 -1.96 21.77
N MET A 254 6.97 -1.13 21.04
CA MET A 254 5.87 -0.35 21.59
C MET A 254 4.57 -1.14 21.72
N PHE A 255 4.49 -2.35 21.17
CA PHE A 255 3.25 -3.13 21.18
C PHE A 255 3.17 -4.04 22.41
N GLY A 256 2.01 -3.98 23.07
CA GLY A 256 1.57 -4.96 24.06
C GLY A 256 0.84 -6.15 23.42
N PRO A 257 0.08 -6.92 24.23
CA PRO A 257 -0.83 -7.94 23.72
C PRO A 257 -1.86 -7.34 22.78
N PRO A 258 -2.36 -8.12 21.78
CA PRO A 258 -3.45 -7.67 20.91
C PRO A 258 -4.64 -7.16 21.73
N PHE A 259 -5.13 -5.98 21.37
CA PHE A 259 -6.21 -5.31 22.11
C PHE A 259 -7.60 -5.58 21.55
N THR A 260 -7.71 -6.27 20.43
CA THR A 260 -8.95 -6.75 19.79
C THR A 260 -8.64 -7.87 18.80
N ASP A 261 -9.68 -8.53 18.29
CA ASP A 261 -9.56 -9.54 17.24
C ASP A 261 -9.25 -8.90 15.87
N ASN A 262 -8.90 -9.74 14.91
CA ASN A 262 -8.58 -9.36 13.53
C ASN A 262 -7.49 -8.25 13.43
N LEU A 263 -6.48 -8.34 14.30
CA LEU A 263 -5.24 -7.56 14.16
C LEU A 263 -4.18 -8.39 13.44
N ALA A 264 -3.40 -7.72 12.61
CA ALA A 264 -2.17 -8.22 12.03
C ALA A 264 -1.07 -7.18 12.22
N TYR A 265 0.19 -7.62 12.16
CA TYR A 265 1.33 -6.72 12.37
C TYR A 265 2.22 -6.74 11.15
N THR A 266 2.55 -5.54 10.65
CA THR A 266 3.41 -5.37 9.49
C THR A 266 4.75 -4.77 9.84
N TYR A 267 5.77 -5.25 9.14
CA TYR A 267 7.11 -4.65 9.16
C TYR A 267 7.63 -4.51 7.73
N HIS A 268 8.53 -3.54 7.56
CA HIS A 268 9.25 -3.30 6.31
C HIS A 268 10.71 -3.71 6.49
N SER A 269 11.29 -4.25 5.44
CA SER A 269 12.67 -4.69 5.48
C SER A 269 13.30 -4.64 4.10
N PHE A 270 14.23 -3.71 3.93
CA PHE A 270 15.05 -3.54 2.74
C PHE A 270 16.51 -3.80 3.10
N TRP A 271 17.28 -4.29 2.15
CA TRP A 271 18.75 -4.51 2.26
C TRP A 271 19.20 -5.37 3.44
N ALA A 272 18.28 -6.09 4.06
CA ALA A 272 18.57 -6.94 5.20
C ALA A 272 19.25 -8.25 4.80
N SER A 273 19.84 -8.94 5.79
CA SER A 273 20.31 -10.30 5.61
C SER A 273 19.16 -11.25 5.25
N THR A 274 19.39 -12.17 4.32
CA THR A 274 18.42 -13.22 3.94
C THR A 274 18.45 -14.43 4.90
N LYS A 275 19.10 -14.30 6.07
CA LYS A 275 19.15 -15.32 7.12
C LYS A 275 18.02 -15.10 8.13
N ARG A 276 17.61 -16.16 8.80
CA ARG A 276 16.53 -16.14 9.81
C ARG A 276 16.74 -15.10 10.92
N ASP A 277 17.97 -14.85 11.31
CA ASP A 277 18.28 -13.90 12.40
C ASP A 277 17.75 -12.49 12.10
N SER A 278 17.68 -12.09 10.81
CA SER A 278 17.16 -10.78 10.42
C SER A 278 15.68 -10.56 10.75
N ILE A 279 14.90 -11.64 10.86
CA ILE A 279 13.47 -11.60 11.18
C ILE A 279 13.15 -12.18 12.56
N GLN A 280 14.15 -12.64 13.32
CA GLN A 280 13.92 -13.38 14.56
C GLN A 280 13.12 -12.59 15.60
N ARG A 281 13.35 -11.27 15.72
CA ARG A 281 12.59 -10.42 16.65
C ARG A 281 11.09 -10.39 16.32
N HIS A 282 10.73 -10.36 15.04
CA HIS A 282 9.33 -10.37 14.60
C HIS A 282 8.70 -11.75 14.82
N LEU A 283 9.45 -12.82 14.56
CA LEU A 283 9.00 -14.20 14.87
C LEU A 283 8.75 -14.38 16.37
N ASN A 284 9.63 -13.82 17.23
CA ASN A 284 9.44 -13.89 18.68
C ASN A 284 8.16 -13.16 19.12
N PHE A 285 7.86 -12.01 18.53
CA PHE A 285 6.62 -11.27 18.78
C PHE A 285 5.40 -12.08 18.35
N ALA A 286 5.38 -12.60 17.11
CA ALA A 286 4.29 -13.42 16.62
C ALA A 286 4.08 -14.69 17.45
N ASN A 287 5.16 -15.32 17.91
CA ASN A 287 5.09 -16.50 18.79
C ASN A 287 4.54 -16.16 20.18
N ARG A 288 4.89 -14.99 20.71
CA ARG A 288 4.44 -14.56 22.06
C ARG A 288 2.92 -14.30 22.08
N TYR A 289 2.39 -13.70 21.04
CA TYR A 289 1.04 -13.18 21.02
C TYR A 289 0.08 -13.96 20.10
N ASP A 290 0.57 -14.99 19.41
CA ASP A 290 -0.15 -15.80 18.44
C ASP A 290 -0.89 -14.95 17.39
N VAL A 291 -0.13 -14.06 16.70
CA VAL A 291 -0.65 -13.09 15.72
C VAL A 291 0.03 -13.23 14.37
N PRO A 292 -0.67 -12.92 13.27
CA PRO A 292 -0.08 -12.97 11.93
C PRO A 292 0.88 -11.80 11.69
N LEU A 293 1.96 -12.11 10.96
CA LEU A 293 2.90 -11.14 10.43
C LEU A 293 2.67 -10.93 8.93
N PHE A 294 2.97 -9.73 8.49
CA PHE A 294 2.99 -9.35 7.09
C PHE A 294 4.24 -8.52 6.78
N LEU A 295 5.02 -8.92 5.77
CA LEU A 295 6.11 -8.10 5.23
C LEU A 295 5.50 -7.08 4.27
N GLY A 296 5.16 -5.89 4.79
CA GLY A 296 4.37 -4.87 4.08
C GLY A 296 5.10 -4.23 2.91
N GLU A 297 6.43 -4.05 3.06
CA GLU A 297 7.29 -3.60 1.96
C GLU A 297 8.65 -4.26 2.02
N THR A 298 9.17 -4.60 0.84
CA THR A 298 10.51 -5.12 0.61
C THR A 298 10.86 -5.03 -0.88
N GLY A 299 12.11 -5.27 -1.24
CA GLY A 299 12.56 -5.26 -2.63
C GLY A 299 13.71 -4.29 -2.87
N GLU A 300 13.74 -3.69 -4.06
CA GLU A 300 14.76 -2.71 -4.51
C GLU A 300 16.20 -3.22 -4.51
N LEU A 301 16.39 -4.54 -4.55
CA LEU A 301 17.70 -5.20 -4.66
C LEU A 301 17.76 -6.16 -5.87
N THR A 302 18.75 -7.06 -5.86
CA THR A 302 18.94 -8.02 -6.95
C THR A 302 17.88 -9.14 -6.92
N ASP A 303 17.66 -9.76 -8.08
CA ASP A 303 16.72 -10.87 -8.21
C ASP A 303 17.08 -12.04 -7.27
N GLU A 304 18.38 -12.33 -7.06
CA GLU A 304 18.83 -13.38 -6.13
C GLU A 304 18.52 -13.06 -4.67
N TRP A 305 18.66 -11.79 -4.29
CA TRP A 305 18.30 -11.36 -2.94
C TRP A 305 16.79 -11.48 -2.75
N ASN A 306 16.00 -10.98 -3.70
CA ASN A 306 14.54 -11.05 -3.68
C ASN A 306 14.07 -12.50 -3.52
N ALA A 307 14.61 -13.43 -4.31
CA ALA A 307 14.26 -14.84 -4.25
C ALA A 307 14.56 -15.46 -2.87
N ARG A 308 15.73 -15.17 -2.30
CA ARG A 308 16.12 -15.70 -0.98
C ARG A 308 15.29 -15.08 0.13
N PHE A 309 15.06 -13.75 0.08
CA PHE A 309 14.32 -13.04 1.11
C PHE A 309 12.84 -13.44 1.11
N ARG A 310 12.21 -13.52 -0.07
CA ARG A 310 10.87 -14.08 -0.22
C ARG A 310 10.77 -15.49 0.37
N LYS A 311 11.68 -16.40 -0.01
CA LYS A 311 11.69 -17.80 0.47
C LYS A 311 11.84 -17.86 1.99
N LEU A 312 12.66 -17.01 2.59
CA LEU A 312 12.79 -16.90 4.04
C LEU A 312 11.42 -16.65 4.69
N HIS A 313 10.65 -15.67 4.19
CA HIS A 313 9.36 -15.30 4.75
C HIS A 313 8.30 -16.39 4.55
N GLU A 314 8.20 -16.93 3.35
CA GLU A 314 7.26 -18.03 3.03
C GLU A 314 7.50 -19.27 3.89
N THR A 315 8.76 -19.61 4.16
CA THR A 315 9.12 -20.75 5.04
C THR A 315 8.58 -20.57 6.48
N HIS A 316 8.30 -19.32 6.89
CA HIS A 316 7.74 -19.01 8.20
C HIS A 316 6.26 -18.62 8.13
N GLY A 317 5.58 -18.84 7.01
CA GLY A 317 4.17 -18.50 6.81
C GLY A 317 3.89 -17.01 6.76
N ILE A 318 4.92 -16.18 6.51
CA ILE A 318 4.79 -14.72 6.41
C ILE A 318 4.54 -14.33 4.96
N GLY A 319 3.37 -13.75 4.70
CA GLY A 319 3.05 -13.13 3.43
C GLY A 319 3.84 -11.83 3.20
N TRP A 320 3.91 -11.39 1.97
CA TRP A 320 4.74 -10.27 1.56
C TRP A 320 4.07 -9.37 0.52
N SER A 321 4.50 -8.10 0.45
CA SER A 321 4.24 -7.17 -0.64
C SER A 321 5.55 -6.53 -1.08
N PHE A 322 5.93 -6.76 -2.32
CA PHE A 322 7.13 -6.13 -2.87
C PHE A 322 6.85 -4.69 -3.28
N TRP A 323 7.83 -3.84 -3.09
CA TRP A 323 7.89 -2.49 -3.58
C TRP A 323 8.75 -2.47 -4.84
N THR A 324 8.30 -2.05 -5.99
CA THR A 324 6.98 -1.53 -6.35
C THR A 324 6.58 -2.08 -7.72
N TYR A 325 5.30 -1.96 -8.09
CA TYR A 325 4.78 -2.50 -9.34
C TYR A 325 5.38 -1.82 -10.58
N LYS A 326 5.40 -0.48 -10.60
CA LYS A 326 5.83 0.31 -11.75
C LYS A 326 6.79 1.42 -11.32
N ASN A 327 7.91 1.61 -12.03
CA ASN A 327 8.88 2.64 -11.72
C ASN A 327 9.67 3.05 -12.98
N LEU A 328 10.19 4.28 -12.99
CA LEU A 328 10.95 4.84 -14.12
C LEU A 328 12.35 4.23 -14.19
N ASP A 329 12.73 3.72 -15.36
CA ASP A 329 14.11 3.33 -15.72
C ASP A 329 14.87 2.61 -14.61
N THR A 330 14.34 1.44 -14.20
CA THR A 330 14.96 0.62 -13.15
C THR A 330 14.78 -0.88 -13.41
N GLN A 331 15.69 -1.66 -12.85
CA GLN A 331 15.63 -3.12 -12.86
C GLN A 331 14.81 -3.69 -11.67
N SER A 332 14.66 -2.90 -10.60
CA SER A 332 14.05 -3.32 -9.34
C SER A 332 12.56 -2.97 -9.29
N THR A 333 11.79 -3.44 -10.27
CA THR A 333 10.34 -3.23 -10.39
C THR A 333 9.73 -4.31 -11.29
N ILE A 334 8.43 -4.47 -11.27
CA ILE A 334 7.72 -5.40 -12.17
C ILE A 334 7.64 -4.83 -13.59
N VAL A 335 7.27 -3.55 -13.72
CA VAL A 335 7.16 -2.86 -14.99
C VAL A 335 8.05 -1.63 -14.98
N SER A 336 9.12 -1.65 -15.78
CA SER A 336 10.00 -0.51 -15.95
C SER A 336 9.45 0.44 -17.01
N ILE A 337 9.27 1.71 -16.63
CA ILE A 337 8.87 2.78 -17.54
C ILE A 337 10.11 3.21 -18.33
N PRO A 338 10.09 3.25 -19.65
CA PRO A 338 11.21 3.74 -20.44
C PRO A 338 11.56 5.19 -20.09
N ARG A 339 12.86 5.52 -20.01
CA ARG A 339 13.29 6.88 -19.73
C ARG A 339 12.96 7.78 -20.91
N PRO A 340 12.21 8.88 -20.73
CA PRO A 340 11.92 9.83 -21.79
C PRO A 340 13.18 10.61 -22.25
N ASP A 341 13.23 10.98 -23.53
CA ASP A 341 14.23 11.89 -24.05
C ASP A 341 14.13 13.26 -23.37
N GLY A 342 15.26 13.78 -22.89
CA GLY A 342 15.30 15.04 -22.15
C GLY A 342 14.87 14.92 -20.67
N TRP A 343 14.56 13.73 -20.15
CA TRP A 343 14.17 13.57 -18.74
C TRP A 343 15.27 14.00 -17.77
N SER A 344 16.54 13.81 -18.12
CA SER A 344 17.66 14.27 -17.29
C SER A 344 17.69 15.79 -17.13
N GLU A 345 17.18 16.54 -18.12
CA GLU A 345 17.04 17.99 -18.04
C GLU A 345 15.88 18.39 -17.10
N ILE A 346 14.77 17.63 -17.15
CA ILE A 346 13.65 17.80 -16.21
C ILE A 346 14.12 17.55 -14.78
N VAL A 347 14.86 16.46 -14.54
CA VAL A 347 15.45 16.12 -13.23
C VAL A 347 16.36 17.26 -12.73
N ALA A 348 17.30 17.71 -13.56
CA ALA A 348 18.22 18.77 -13.19
C ALA A 348 17.51 20.10 -12.86
N PHE A 349 16.43 20.42 -13.59
CA PHE A 349 15.58 21.58 -13.28
C PHE A 349 14.80 21.38 -11.96
N ALA A 350 14.15 20.24 -11.78
CA ALA A 350 13.38 19.93 -10.56
C ALA A 350 14.24 20.02 -9.30
N ASP A 351 15.51 19.59 -9.41
CA ASP A 351 16.50 19.62 -8.34
C ASP A 351 17.23 20.97 -8.19
N GLY A 352 16.87 21.98 -9.00
CA GLY A 352 17.48 23.32 -8.93
C GLY A 352 18.93 23.39 -9.43
N LYS A 353 19.36 22.39 -10.22
CA LYS A 353 20.73 22.28 -10.76
C LYS A 353 20.91 22.97 -12.12
N ARG A 354 19.83 23.40 -12.75
CA ARG A 354 19.82 24.13 -14.03
C ARG A 354 18.56 24.97 -14.18
N ASP A 355 18.61 25.91 -15.15
CA ASP A 355 17.45 26.67 -15.58
C ASP A 355 16.41 25.80 -16.29
N LYS A 356 15.20 26.36 -16.44
CA LYS A 356 14.10 25.70 -17.10
C LYS A 356 14.46 25.29 -18.53
N PRO A 357 14.26 24.02 -18.92
CA PRO A 357 14.50 23.55 -20.28
C PRO A 357 13.59 24.24 -21.30
N ASP A 358 13.98 24.18 -22.56
CA ASP A 358 13.17 24.67 -23.68
C ASP A 358 11.83 23.95 -23.77
N ALA A 359 10.78 24.65 -24.22
CA ALA A 359 9.44 24.11 -24.35
C ALA A 359 9.38 22.83 -25.21
N ALA A 360 10.23 22.70 -26.23
CA ALA A 360 10.29 21.49 -27.06
C ALA A 360 10.79 20.27 -26.26
N VAL A 361 11.79 20.44 -25.40
CA VAL A 361 12.33 19.40 -24.51
C VAL A 361 11.25 19.00 -23.50
N ILE A 362 10.62 19.98 -22.85
CA ILE A 362 9.57 19.74 -21.86
C ILE A 362 8.40 18.95 -22.49
N ASN A 363 7.90 19.41 -23.65
CA ASN A 363 6.76 18.78 -24.30
C ASN A 363 7.06 17.33 -24.71
N ARG A 364 8.25 17.08 -25.25
CA ARG A 364 8.69 15.73 -25.62
C ARG A 364 8.82 14.84 -24.39
N ALA A 365 9.55 15.27 -23.36
CA ALA A 365 9.80 14.49 -22.17
C ALA A 365 8.50 14.15 -21.43
N ILE A 366 7.60 15.11 -21.23
CA ILE A 366 6.32 14.91 -20.56
C ILE A 366 5.40 14.02 -21.40
N GLY A 367 5.34 14.23 -22.71
CA GLY A 367 4.53 13.38 -23.61
C GLY A 367 5.01 11.94 -23.61
N GLN A 368 6.31 11.70 -23.74
CA GLN A 368 6.89 10.34 -23.66
C GLN A 368 6.72 9.71 -22.29
N TYR A 369 6.79 10.49 -21.19
CA TYR A 369 6.55 9.97 -19.85
C TYR A 369 5.10 9.48 -19.70
N LEU A 370 4.11 10.31 -20.09
CA LEU A 370 2.69 9.95 -20.02
C LEU A 370 2.31 8.78 -20.93
N ASP A 371 3.00 8.62 -22.06
CA ASP A 371 2.85 7.45 -22.93
C ASP A 371 3.56 6.22 -22.34
N GLY A 372 4.74 6.38 -21.79
CA GLY A 372 5.55 5.32 -21.20
C GLY A 372 4.93 4.68 -19.93
N ILE A 373 4.11 5.41 -19.17
CA ILE A 373 3.43 4.87 -17.99
C ILE A 373 2.27 3.93 -18.34
N LEU A 374 1.79 3.92 -19.58
CA LEU A 374 0.76 2.98 -20.02
C LEU A 374 1.34 1.55 -20.00
N PHE A 375 0.58 0.60 -19.49
CA PHE A 375 1.04 -0.79 -19.36
C PHE A 375 1.64 -1.36 -20.66
N ARG A 376 0.97 -1.12 -21.79
CA ARG A 376 1.40 -1.61 -23.11
C ARG A 376 2.77 -1.10 -23.58
N ASN A 377 3.25 0.00 -23.01
CA ASN A 377 4.51 0.67 -23.37
C ASN A 377 5.60 0.45 -22.31
N GLY A 378 5.25 -0.13 -21.17
CA GLY A 378 6.19 -0.51 -20.11
C GLY A 378 6.94 -1.79 -20.46
N VAL A 379 8.13 -1.95 -19.89
CA VAL A 379 8.97 -3.14 -20.06
C VAL A 379 8.77 -4.07 -18.86
N VAL A 380 8.14 -5.23 -19.08
CA VAL A 380 7.96 -6.24 -18.03
C VAL A 380 9.30 -6.88 -17.68
N ARG A 381 9.61 -6.92 -16.39
CA ARG A 381 10.83 -7.52 -15.82
C ARG A 381 10.56 -8.96 -15.42
N TRP A 382 10.63 -9.88 -16.40
CA TRP A 382 10.32 -11.30 -16.19
C TRP A 382 11.23 -11.97 -15.16
N SER A 383 12.53 -11.65 -15.18
CA SER A 383 13.48 -12.18 -14.18
C SER A 383 13.12 -11.77 -12.76
N TYR A 384 12.61 -10.53 -12.59
CA TYR A 384 12.12 -10.07 -11.30
C TYR A 384 10.90 -10.90 -10.84
N LEU A 385 9.92 -11.16 -11.73
CA LEU A 385 8.76 -12.01 -11.43
C LEU A 385 9.18 -13.45 -11.06
N GLU A 386 10.11 -14.03 -11.81
CA GLU A 386 10.66 -15.36 -11.52
C GLU A 386 11.33 -15.40 -10.13
N SER A 387 12.05 -14.34 -9.76
CA SER A 387 12.66 -14.22 -8.43
C SER A 387 11.63 -14.24 -7.30
N LEU A 388 10.43 -13.72 -7.57
CA LEU A 388 9.29 -13.78 -6.66
C LEU A 388 8.54 -15.12 -6.69
N GLY A 389 9.00 -16.12 -7.44
CA GLY A 389 8.33 -17.41 -7.59
C GLY A 389 6.99 -17.32 -8.31
N LEU A 390 6.83 -16.32 -9.15
CA LEU A 390 5.66 -16.06 -9.98
C LEU A 390 5.91 -16.52 -11.42
N LYS A 391 4.92 -16.35 -12.31
CA LYS A 391 5.07 -16.78 -13.71
C LYS A 391 6.18 -15.97 -14.38
N GLY A 392 7.08 -16.67 -15.05
CA GLY A 392 8.09 -16.10 -15.93
C GLY A 392 7.53 -15.66 -17.27
N ALA A 393 8.44 -15.37 -18.21
CA ALA A 393 8.08 -15.01 -19.58
C ALA A 393 7.19 -16.08 -20.22
N PRO A 394 6.21 -15.68 -21.06
CA PRO A 394 5.34 -16.62 -21.78
C PRO A 394 6.12 -17.45 -22.82
#